data_ebc109346a1203a5d24646608e30f359
#
_entry.id   ebc109346a1203a5d24646608e30f359
#
_cell.length_a   1.000
_cell.length_b   1.000
_cell.length_c   1.000
_cell.angle_alpha   90.00
_cell.angle_beta   90.00
_cell.angle_gamma   90.00
#
_symmetry.space_group_name_H-M   'P 1'
#
loop_
_entity.id
_entity.type
_entity.pdbx_description
1 polymer ?
#
loop_
_entity_poly.entity_id
_entity_poly.type
_entity_poly.pdbx_seq_one_letter_code
_entity_poly.pdbx_strand_id
1 'polypeptide(L)'
;MMFQLLSVIATVLTLASTVASTGLLVPLYAWPGIDAWNTIYDSIAAHPSIPFYLIINPSTGPGTTKYPADVFITAIAKLNSYSNAKVLGYTYTHQGTRASSEVEKDIATYAKWATYAGKNIRLSGIFFDEAPNGADPSKLPYFQNLSRKSKSSSLSTVVFNPGVKLVADVAKWFAAADFIVEYENTYANWVARIPDEHFSTSEYYGKDAVILNQTPEDANIDDVVRLAKDMGLGAIYLASDDNYMSLTTVPKVAVAVAQNRSARRRGHSRY
;
A
#
# COMPACT_ATOMS: atom_id res chain seq x y z
N MET A 1 -16.92 -43.93 -50.18
CA MET A 1 -16.03 -43.74 -49.02
C MET A 1 -15.71 -42.23 -48.91
N MET A 2 -16.43 -41.56 -48.01
CA MET A 2 -16.25 -40.11 -47.81
C MET A 2 -15.43 -39.93 -46.52
N PHE A 3 -14.21 -39.38 -46.67
CA PHE A 3 -13.37 -39.01 -45.51
C PHE A 3 -13.82 -37.64 -44.98
N GLN A 4 -14.32 -37.59 -43.76
CA GLN A 4 -14.53 -36.36 -43.03
C GLN A 4 -13.20 -35.93 -42.36
N LEU A 5 -12.69 -34.77 -42.74
CA LEU A 5 -11.62 -34.09 -42.01
C LEU A 5 -12.20 -33.40 -40.81
N LEU A 6 -11.87 -33.86 -39.59
CA LEU A 6 -12.10 -33.13 -38.35
C LEU A 6 -10.99 -32.07 -38.19
N SER A 7 -11.37 -30.80 -38.30
CA SER A 7 -10.50 -29.66 -37.99
C SER A 7 -10.53 -29.41 -36.48
N VAL A 8 -9.42 -29.68 -35.78
CA VAL A 8 -9.23 -29.35 -34.38
C VAL A 8 -8.74 -27.91 -34.31
N ILE A 9 -9.62 -27.00 -33.87
CA ILE A 9 -9.25 -25.60 -33.56
C ILE A 9 -8.67 -25.59 -32.13
N ALA A 10 -7.35 -25.49 -32.04
CA ALA A 10 -6.66 -25.25 -30.78
C ALA A 10 -6.82 -23.78 -30.37
N THR A 11 -7.68 -23.51 -29.39
CA THR A 11 -7.81 -22.18 -28.78
C THR A 11 -6.61 -21.96 -27.86
N VAL A 12 -5.66 -21.16 -28.28
CA VAL A 12 -4.54 -20.70 -27.44
C VAL A 12 -5.09 -19.66 -26.46
N LEU A 13 -5.35 -20.04 -25.21
CA LEU A 13 -5.60 -19.09 -24.12
C LEU A 13 -4.26 -18.40 -23.81
N THR A 14 -4.07 -17.18 -24.29
CA THR A 14 -3.03 -16.29 -23.80
C THR A 14 -3.44 -15.82 -22.40
N LEU A 15 -2.83 -16.41 -21.38
CA LEU A 15 -2.83 -15.85 -20.03
C LEU A 15 -2.10 -14.50 -20.09
N ALA A 16 -2.84 -13.42 -20.24
CA ALA A 16 -2.31 -12.09 -19.99
C ALA A 16 -1.99 -12.01 -18.50
N SER A 17 -0.71 -12.14 -18.15
CA SER A 17 -0.23 -11.76 -16.83
C SER A 17 -0.58 -10.30 -16.63
N THR A 18 -1.60 -10.00 -15.83
CA THR A 18 -1.87 -8.65 -15.40
C THR A 18 -0.70 -8.24 -14.50
N VAL A 19 0.27 -7.52 -15.06
CA VAL A 19 1.26 -6.83 -14.25
C VAL A 19 0.46 -5.91 -13.33
N ALA A 20 0.48 -6.19 -12.04
CA ALA A 20 -0.18 -5.35 -11.06
C ALA A 20 0.37 -3.92 -11.24
N SER A 21 -0.53 -2.95 -11.43
CA SER A 21 -0.09 -1.56 -11.56
C SER A 21 0.42 -1.07 -10.20
N THR A 22 1.53 -0.35 -10.17
CA THR A 22 1.98 0.35 -8.97
C THR A 22 0.84 1.19 -8.41
N GLY A 23 0.53 1.02 -7.12
CA GLY A 23 -0.50 1.78 -6.41
C GLY A 23 0.08 2.93 -5.58
N LEU A 24 -0.80 3.73 -4.97
CA LEU A 24 -0.42 4.67 -3.93
C LEU A 24 -0.67 4.05 -2.56
N LEU A 25 0.34 4.02 -1.67
CA LEU A 25 0.19 3.63 -0.27
C LEU A 25 0.33 4.89 0.60
N VAL A 26 -0.79 5.52 0.95
CA VAL A 26 -0.83 6.85 1.55
C VAL A 26 -1.08 6.77 3.05
N PRO A 27 -0.13 7.15 3.91
CA PRO A 27 -0.40 7.44 5.31
C PRO A 27 -1.33 8.67 5.41
N LEU A 28 -2.61 8.45 5.69
CA LEU A 28 -3.65 9.47 5.74
C LEU A 28 -3.89 9.85 7.21
N TYR A 29 -2.86 10.48 7.82
CA TYR A 29 -2.85 10.76 9.25
C TYR A 29 -3.44 12.12 9.61
N ALA A 30 -3.61 13.02 8.61
CA ALA A 30 -4.34 14.26 8.79
C ALA A 30 -5.75 13.97 9.33
N TRP A 31 -6.17 14.72 10.36
CA TRP A 31 -7.53 14.61 10.88
C TRP A 31 -8.54 14.95 9.77
N PRO A 32 -9.59 14.14 9.55
CA PRO A 32 -10.55 14.35 8.47
C PRO A 32 -11.50 15.52 8.79
N GLY A 33 -11.00 16.76 8.79
CA GLY A 33 -11.80 17.98 8.87
C GLY A 33 -12.64 18.20 7.60
N ILE A 34 -13.39 19.32 7.55
CA ILE A 34 -14.37 19.59 6.50
C ILE A 34 -13.77 19.42 5.09
N ASP A 35 -12.56 19.93 4.85
CA ASP A 35 -11.89 19.90 3.54
C ASP A 35 -10.53 19.18 3.55
N ALA A 36 -10.11 18.66 4.69
CA ALA A 36 -8.74 18.14 4.85
C ALA A 36 -8.41 16.99 3.88
N TRP A 37 -9.41 16.18 3.50
CA TRP A 37 -9.22 15.05 2.60
C TRP A 37 -9.73 15.29 1.18
N ASN A 38 -10.13 16.51 0.80
CA ASN A 38 -10.64 16.79 -0.55
C ASN A 38 -9.60 16.44 -1.62
N THR A 39 -8.33 16.80 -1.39
CA THR A 39 -7.23 16.48 -2.30
C THR A 39 -7.11 14.97 -2.59
N ILE A 40 -7.33 14.11 -1.58
CA ILE A 40 -7.30 12.66 -1.78
C ILE A 40 -8.54 12.18 -2.54
N TYR A 41 -9.74 12.68 -2.22
CA TYR A 41 -10.96 12.32 -2.94
C TYR A 41 -10.90 12.68 -4.42
N ASP A 42 -10.41 13.88 -4.72
CA ASP A 42 -10.26 14.37 -6.10
C ASP A 42 -9.25 13.54 -6.88
N SER A 43 -8.13 13.17 -6.24
CA SER A 43 -7.10 12.32 -6.85
C SER A 43 -7.61 10.91 -7.13
N ILE A 44 -8.37 10.30 -6.22
CA ILE A 44 -8.98 8.99 -6.42
C ILE A 44 -9.98 9.02 -7.58
N ALA A 45 -10.84 10.05 -7.63
CA ALA A 45 -11.85 10.21 -8.67
C ALA A 45 -11.22 10.45 -10.04
N ALA A 46 -10.15 11.24 -10.11
CA ALA A 46 -9.43 11.55 -11.35
C ALA A 46 -8.68 10.35 -11.94
N HIS A 47 -8.31 9.35 -11.11
CA HIS A 47 -7.46 8.23 -11.52
C HIS A 47 -8.07 6.86 -11.17
N PRO A 48 -9.23 6.48 -11.76
CA PRO A 48 -9.97 5.28 -11.37
C PRO A 48 -9.24 3.95 -11.65
N SER A 49 -8.20 3.96 -12.47
CA SER A 49 -7.38 2.78 -12.77
C SER A 49 -6.22 2.54 -11.79
N ILE A 50 -5.96 3.48 -10.89
CA ILE A 50 -4.89 3.36 -9.90
C ILE A 50 -5.47 2.86 -8.58
N PRO A 51 -4.92 1.82 -7.94
CA PRO A 51 -5.30 1.44 -6.60
C PRO A 51 -4.71 2.43 -5.57
N PHE A 52 -5.56 2.94 -4.69
CA PHE A 52 -5.18 3.76 -3.55
C PHE A 52 -5.36 2.96 -2.27
N TYR A 53 -4.28 2.71 -1.54
CA TYR A 53 -4.26 2.11 -0.22
C TYR A 53 -4.09 3.24 0.80
N LEU A 54 -5.10 3.48 1.61
CA LEU A 54 -5.24 4.67 2.46
C LEU A 54 -5.18 4.26 3.92
N ILE A 55 -4.08 4.57 4.59
CA ILE A 55 -3.84 4.16 5.96
C ILE A 55 -4.41 5.23 6.90
N ILE A 56 -5.48 4.90 7.62
CA ILE A 56 -6.09 5.80 8.60
C ILE A 56 -5.62 5.49 10.01
N ASN A 57 -5.36 6.53 10.80
CA ASN A 57 -4.89 6.42 12.17
C ASN A 57 -5.70 7.32 13.12
N PRO A 58 -6.90 6.91 13.56
CA PRO A 58 -7.74 7.75 14.40
C PRO A 58 -7.18 8.06 15.79
N SER A 59 -6.41 7.13 16.37
CA SER A 59 -5.91 7.28 17.76
C SER A 59 -4.75 6.31 18.02
N THR A 60 -3.67 6.40 17.25
CA THR A 60 -2.54 5.43 17.29
C THR A 60 -3.07 3.98 17.22
N GLY A 61 -4.09 3.79 16.36
CA GLY A 61 -4.92 2.60 16.25
C GLY A 61 -6.40 2.96 16.09
N PRO A 62 -7.32 2.01 16.32
CA PRO A 62 -8.77 2.23 16.19
C PRO A 62 -9.37 3.10 17.29
N GLY A 63 -8.61 3.36 18.36
CA GLY A 63 -9.11 3.95 19.60
C GLY A 63 -9.83 2.96 20.52
N THR A 64 -10.42 3.47 21.59
CA THR A 64 -11.04 2.64 22.65
C THR A 64 -12.54 2.44 22.48
N THR A 65 -13.18 3.18 21.56
CA THR A 65 -14.61 3.10 21.29
C THR A 65 -14.94 2.04 20.23
N LYS A 66 -16.21 1.59 20.23
CA LYS A 66 -16.67 0.59 19.25
C LYS A 66 -16.53 1.07 17.80
N TYR A 67 -16.80 2.34 17.56
CA TYR A 67 -16.71 3.00 16.26
C TYR A 67 -15.89 4.29 16.39
N PRO A 68 -15.27 4.78 15.31
CA PRO A 68 -14.50 6.02 15.37
C PRO A 68 -15.41 7.24 15.51
N ALA A 69 -14.84 8.41 15.71
CA ALA A 69 -15.58 9.68 15.72
C ALA A 69 -16.36 9.90 14.42
N ASP A 70 -17.48 10.61 14.47
CA ASP A 70 -18.41 10.84 13.36
C ASP A 70 -17.73 11.42 12.11
N VAL A 71 -16.70 12.23 12.29
CA VAL A 71 -15.91 12.80 11.20
C VAL A 71 -15.19 11.70 10.42
N PHE A 72 -14.61 10.70 11.09
CA PHE A 72 -14.02 9.52 10.45
C PHE A 72 -15.08 8.64 9.80
N ILE A 73 -16.23 8.44 10.45
CA ILE A 73 -17.34 7.68 9.87
C ILE A 73 -17.74 8.28 8.51
N THR A 74 -17.87 9.60 8.44
CA THR A 74 -18.23 10.30 7.21
C THR A 74 -17.13 10.20 6.15
N ALA A 75 -15.89 10.41 6.56
CA ALA A 75 -14.73 10.39 5.66
C ALA A 75 -14.45 8.99 5.09
N ILE A 76 -14.47 7.95 5.94
CA ILE A 76 -14.28 6.55 5.50
C ILE A 76 -15.40 6.11 4.57
N ALA A 77 -16.65 6.47 4.87
CA ALA A 77 -17.77 6.14 4.00
C ALA A 77 -17.63 6.79 2.60
N LYS A 78 -17.09 8.02 2.53
CA LYS A 78 -16.78 8.68 1.25
C LYS A 78 -15.64 7.96 0.53
N LEU A 79 -14.55 7.57 1.20
CA LEU A 79 -13.49 6.75 0.60
C LEU A 79 -14.04 5.43 0.04
N ASN A 80 -14.90 4.76 0.79
CA ASN A 80 -15.49 3.48 0.38
C ASN A 80 -16.51 3.61 -0.77
N SER A 81 -16.87 4.80 -1.22
CA SER A 81 -17.67 5.01 -2.42
C SER A 81 -16.85 4.88 -3.71
N TYR A 82 -15.53 4.91 -3.64
CA TYR A 82 -14.63 4.75 -4.78
C TYR A 82 -14.17 3.29 -4.89
N SER A 83 -14.33 2.68 -6.06
CA SER A 83 -13.96 1.27 -6.29
C SER A 83 -12.46 0.99 -6.22
N ASN A 84 -11.64 2.01 -6.48
CA ASN A 84 -10.18 1.95 -6.48
C ASN A 84 -9.54 2.38 -5.14
N ALA A 85 -10.35 2.75 -4.12
CA ALA A 85 -9.87 3.04 -2.77
C ALA A 85 -9.96 1.81 -1.86
N LYS A 86 -8.89 1.54 -1.12
CA LYS A 86 -8.79 0.49 -0.10
C LYS A 86 -8.34 1.12 1.21
N VAL A 87 -9.25 1.23 2.17
CA VAL A 87 -8.96 1.82 3.47
C VAL A 87 -8.34 0.78 4.38
N LEU A 88 -7.17 1.07 4.94
CA LEU A 88 -6.42 0.25 5.87
C LEU A 88 -6.41 0.88 7.26
N GLY A 89 -6.58 0.09 8.30
CA GLY A 89 -6.44 0.56 9.68
C GLY A 89 -4.99 0.48 10.14
N TYR A 90 -4.50 1.53 10.75
CA TYR A 90 -3.19 1.57 11.38
C TYR A 90 -3.18 0.80 12.71
N THR A 91 -2.14 0.03 12.97
CA THR A 91 -1.80 -0.45 14.31
C THR A 91 -0.29 -0.63 14.42
N TYR A 92 0.32 -0.19 15.54
CA TYR A 92 1.75 -0.38 15.76
C TYR A 92 2.03 -1.71 16.45
N THR A 93 3.19 -2.29 16.20
CA THR A 93 3.60 -3.58 16.75
C THR A 93 4.80 -3.50 17.69
N HIS A 94 5.47 -2.35 17.74
CA HIS A 94 6.67 -2.12 18.54
C HIS A 94 7.71 -3.22 18.30
N GLN A 95 8.05 -3.45 17.04
CA GLN A 95 8.97 -4.49 16.56
C GLN A 95 8.61 -5.91 17.05
N GLY A 96 7.29 -6.18 17.17
CA GLY A 96 6.80 -7.47 17.66
C GLY A 96 6.98 -7.67 19.18
N THR A 97 7.10 -6.60 19.97
CA THR A 97 7.13 -6.66 21.44
C THR A 97 5.82 -6.23 22.08
N ARG A 98 4.94 -5.50 21.38
CA ARG A 98 3.59 -5.23 21.85
C ARG A 98 2.82 -6.55 21.99
N ALA A 99 2.06 -6.73 23.08
CA ALA A 99 1.36 -7.98 23.33
C ALA A 99 0.41 -8.33 22.15
N SER A 100 0.48 -9.56 21.64
CA SER A 100 -0.35 -10.02 20.51
C SER A 100 -1.83 -9.80 20.76
N SER A 101 -2.28 -10.03 22.00
CA SER A 101 -3.69 -9.81 22.41
C SER A 101 -4.17 -8.37 22.27
N GLU A 102 -3.28 -7.39 22.44
CA GLU A 102 -3.61 -5.97 22.26
C GLU A 102 -3.74 -5.62 20.78
N VAL A 103 -2.81 -6.10 19.95
CA VAL A 103 -2.88 -5.90 18.50
C VAL A 103 -4.08 -6.64 17.90
N GLU A 104 -4.38 -7.86 18.37
CA GLU A 104 -5.58 -8.60 17.97
C GLU A 104 -6.88 -7.89 18.38
N LYS A 105 -6.88 -7.14 19.50
CA LYS A 105 -8.00 -6.30 19.90
C LYS A 105 -8.19 -5.11 18.93
N ASP A 106 -7.11 -4.51 18.45
CA ASP A 106 -7.20 -3.47 17.42
C ASP A 106 -7.80 -4.03 16.13
N ILE A 107 -7.29 -5.18 15.65
CA ILE A 107 -7.84 -5.88 14.49
C ILE A 107 -9.35 -6.15 14.65
N ALA A 108 -9.75 -6.68 15.82
CA ALA A 108 -11.14 -6.97 16.09
C ALA A 108 -12.02 -5.71 16.14
N THR A 109 -11.47 -4.59 16.61
CA THR A 109 -12.17 -3.30 16.64
C THR A 109 -12.37 -2.78 15.22
N TYR A 110 -11.34 -2.77 14.37
CA TYR A 110 -11.46 -2.40 12.96
C TYR A 110 -12.45 -3.32 12.20
N ALA A 111 -12.41 -4.62 12.45
CA ALA A 111 -13.35 -5.56 11.82
C ALA A 111 -14.81 -5.26 12.18
N LYS A 112 -15.08 -4.82 13.42
CA LYS A 112 -16.43 -4.45 13.88
C LYS A 112 -16.98 -3.21 13.15
N TRP A 113 -16.14 -2.37 12.55
CA TRP A 113 -16.63 -1.21 11.81
C TRP A 113 -17.50 -1.59 10.61
N ALA A 114 -17.32 -2.79 10.06
CA ALA A 114 -18.19 -3.33 9.03
C ALA A 114 -19.66 -3.53 9.48
N THR A 115 -19.93 -3.52 10.80
CA THR A 115 -21.28 -3.66 11.38
C THR A 115 -21.96 -2.33 11.67
N TYR A 116 -21.39 -1.20 11.28
CA TYR A 116 -22.02 0.12 11.47
C TYR A 116 -23.20 0.27 10.52
N ALA A 117 -24.40 0.45 11.07
CA ALA A 117 -25.64 0.42 10.30
C ALA A 117 -25.88 1.67 9.40
N GLY A 118 -25.29 2.83 9.78
CA GLY A 118 -25.62 4.09 9.12
C GLY A 118 -24.85 4.35 7.81
N LYS A 119 -23.62 3.87 7.72
CA LYS A 119 -22.70 4.13 6.60
C LYS A 119 -21.73 2.97 6.42
N ASN A 120 -21.22 2.78 5.19
CA ASN A 120 -20.18 1.78 4.92
C ASN A 120 -18.81 2.29 5.38
N ILE A 121 -18.40 1.90 6.60
CA ILE A 121 -17.07 2.19 7.14
C ILE A 121 -16.20 0.95 7.27
N ARG A 122 -16.49 -0.10 6.49
CA ARG A 122 -15.68 -1.32 6.42
C ARG A 122 -14.26 -0.99 5.95
N LEU A 123 -13.27 -1.60 6.62
CA LEU A 123 -11.88 -1.52 6.16
C LEU A 123 -11.53 -2.70 5.25
N SER A 124 -10.56 -2.48 4.36
CA SER A 124 -10.03 -3.49 3.45
C SER A 124 -8.90 -4.30 4.06
N GLY A 125 -8.23 -3.76 5.08
CA GLY A 125 -7.08 -4.41 5.67
C GLY A 125 -6.45 -3.65 6.82
N ILE A 126 -5.23 -4.09 7.20
CA ILE A 126 -4.45 -3.51 8.30
C ILE A 126 -3.04 -3.17 7.81
N PHE A 127 -2.57 -2.02 8.24
CA PHE A 127 -1.18 -1.60 8.17
C PHE A 127 -0.55 -1.77 9.56
N PHE A 128 0.39 -2.72 9.65
CA PHE A 128 1.16 -3.02 10.86
C PHE A 128 2.45 -2.21 10.84
N ASP A 129 2.46 -1.15 11.60
CA ASP A 129 3.63 -0.28 11.73
C ASP A 129 4.65 -0.82 12.73
N GLU A 130 5.88 -0.29 12.63
CA GLU A 130 7.02 -0.71 13.47
C GLU A 130 7.26 -2.23 13.40
N ALA A 131 7.14 -2.85 12.21
CA ALA A 131 7.50 -4.24 12.02
C ALA A 131 9.04 -4.41 12.05
N PRO A 132 9.60 -5.54 12.54
CA PRO A 132 11.02 -5.78 12.46
C PRO A 132 11.44 -6.16 11.03
N ASN A 133 12.72 -5.96 10.73
CA ASN A 133 13.29 -6.28 9.41
C ASN A 133 13.70 -7.77 9.26
N GLY A 134 13.25 -8.65 10.14
CA GLY A 134 13.55 -10.08 10.09
C GLY A 134 14.88 -10.50 10.71
N ALA A 135 15.69 -9.58 11.27
CA ALA A 135 16.93 -9.93 11.94
C ALA A 135 16.74 -10.87 13.16
N ASP A 136 15.60 -10.76 13.85
CA ASP A 136 15.18 -11.70 14.89
C ASP A 136 14.11 -12.68 14.32
N PRO A 137 14.48 -13.92 14.00
CA PRO A 137 13.56 -14.90 13.43
C PRO A 137 12.42 -15.30 14.38
N SER A 138 12.58 -15.08 15.70
CA SER A 138 11.53 -15.36 16.68
C SER A 138 10.29 -14.50 16.54
N LYS A 139 10.38 -13.36 15.81
CA LYS A 139 9.27 -12.44 15.57
C LYS A 139 8.34 -12.88 14.43
N LEU A 140 8.82 -13.64 13.48
CA LEU A 140 8.03 -14.04 12.31
C LEU A 140 6.71 -14.76 12.67
N PRO A 141 6.65 -15.71 13.61
CA PRO A 141 5.39 -16.34 14.01
C PRO A 141 4.33 -15.37 14.54
N TYR A 142 4.75 -14.33 15.25
CA TYR A 142 3.88 -13.25 15.73
C TYR A 142 3.19 -12.56 14.53
N PHE A 143 3.94 -12.12 13.53
CA PHE A 143 3.40 -11.44 12.34
C PHE A 143 2.55 -12.37 11.46
N GLN A 144 2.93 -13.64 11.33
CA GLN A 144 2.12 -14.65 10.67
C GLN A 144 0.76 -14.86 11.37
N ASN A 145 0.74 -14.82 12.72
CA ASN A 145 -0.51 -14.89 13.48
C ASN A 145 -1.39 -13.66 13.23
N LEU A 146 -0.83 -12.45 13.31
CA LEU A 146 -1.57 -11.21 13.06
C LEU A 146 -2.14 -11.17 11.63
N SER A 147 -1.38 -11.63 10.64
CA SER A 147 -1.85 -11.73 9.25
C SER A 147 -3.05 -12.68 9.14
N ARG A 148 -2.94 -13.89 9.69
CA ARG A 148 -4.07 -14.85 9.71
C ARG A 148 -5.29 -14.27 10.41
N LYS A 149 -5.09 -13.60 11.54
CA LYS A 149 -6.17 -12.96 12.31
C LYS A 149 -6.87 -11.87 11.51
N SER A 150 -6.11 -11.01 10.83
CA SER A 150 -6.68 -9.97 9.96
C SER A 150 -7.49 -10.59 8.84
N LYS A 151 -6.93 -11.52 8.09
CA LYS A 151 -7.58 -12.16 6.95
C LYS A 151 -8.84 -12.95 7.36
N SER A 152 -8.82 -13.67 8.49
CA SER A 152 -9.99 -14.34 9.03
C SER A 152 -11.08 -13.39 9.53
N SER A 153 -10.73 -12.14 9.80
CA SER A 153 -11.66 -11.07 10.18
C SER A 153 -12.13 -10.22 8.98
N SER A 154 -11.94 -10.70 7.75
CA SER A 154 -12.28 -10.02 6.49
C SER A 154 -11.50 -8.72 6.22
N LEU A 155 -10.37 -8.55 6.87
CA LEU A 155 -9.39 -7.48 6.64
C LEU A 155 -8.28 -8.09 5.78
N SER A 156 -8.53 -8.21 4.47
CA SER A 156 -7.78 -9.09 3.57
C SER A 156 -6.41 -8.53 3.15
N THR A 157 -6.25 -7.21 3.12
CA THR A 157 -4.98 -6.58 2.77
C THR A 157 -4.12 -6.41 4.03
N VAL A 158 -2.94 -7.00 4.03
CA VAL A 158 -1.99 -6.95 5.14
C VAL A 158 -0.72 -6.26 4.67
N VAL A 159 -0.35 -5.18 5.34
CA VAL A 159 0.89 -4.45 5.08
C VAL A 159 1.76 -4.49 6.33
N PHE A 160 3.03 -4.86 6.17
CA PHE A 160 4.04 -4.73 7.23
C PHE A 160 4.97 -3.57 6.91
N ASN A 161 5.26 -2.74 7.90
CA ASN A 161 6.19 -1.62 7.76
C ASN A 161 7.42 -1.78 8.65
N PRO A 162 8.48 -2.44 8.18
CA PRO A 162 9.79 -2.36 8.81
C PRO A 162 10.53 -1.04 8.48
N GLY A 163 10.15 -0.31 7.43
CA GLY A 163 10.80 0.91 6.97
C GLY A 163 12.20 0.72 6.37
N VAL A 164 12.73 -0.50 6.44
CA VAL A 164 14.03 -0.92 5.93
C VAL A 164 13.93 -2.33 5.34
N LYS A 165 14.88 -2.67 4.46
CA LYS A 165 14.88 -3.98 3.80
C LYS A 165 14.94 -5.15 4.78
N LEU A 166 14.26 -6.23 4.43
CA LEU A 166 14.35 -7.50 5.16
C LEU A 166 15.76 -8.11 5.01
N VAL A 167 16.27 -8.69 6.09
CA VAL A 167 17.62 -9.27 6.12
C VAL A 167 17.64 -10.80 6.29
N ALA A 168 16.50 -11.41 6.68
CA ALA A 168 16.37 -12.85 6.82
C ALA A 168 14.93 -13.33 6.58
N ASP A 169 14.78 -14.62 6.25
CA ASP A 169 13.48 -15.28 6.01
C ASP A 169 12.55 -14.54 5.03
N VAL A 170 13.11 -13.82 4.06
CA VAL A 170 12.42 -12.90 3.13
C VAL A 170 11.16 -13.53 2.54
N ALA A 171 11.27 -14.73 1.97
CA ALA A 171 10.13 -15.42 1.36
C ALA A 171 8.98 -15.67 2.36
N LYS A 172 9.28 -15.95 3.62
CA LYS A 172 8.26 -16.21 4.64
C LYS A 172 7.55 -14.91 5.07
N TRP A 173 8.27 -13.79 5.11
CA TRP A 173 7.68 -12.47 5.37
C TRP A 173 6.73 -12.08 4.24
N PHE A 174 7.18 -12.17 2.97
CA PHE A 174 6.33 -11.88 1.81
C PHE A 174 5.16 -12.88 1.63
N ALA A 175 5.27 -14.10 2.11
CA ALA A 175 4.14 -15.03 2.17
C ALA A 175 3.07 -14.60 3.20
N ALA A 176 3.45 -13.88 4.24
CA ALA A 176 2.55 -13.42 5.29
C ALA A 176 1.89 -12.06 4.97
N ALA A 177 2.45 -11.25 4.06
CA ALA A 177 1.97 -9.91 3.73
C ALA A 177 1.54 -9.78 2.27
N ASP A 178 0.69 -8.80 1.99
CA ASP A 178 0.33 -8.37 0.64
C ASP A 178 1.29 -7.26 0.17
N PHE A 179 1.76 -6.42 1.10
CA PHE A 179 2.86 -5.47 0.88
C PHE A 179 3.80 -5.43 2.09
N ILE A 180 5.06 -5.13 1.82
CA ILE A 180 6.07 -4.78 2.83
C ILE A 180 6.71 -3.46 2.44
N VAL A 181 6.76 -2.52 3.39
CA VAL A 181 7.43 -1.24 3.19
C VAL A 181 8.93 -1.45 3.51
N GLU A 182 9.69 -1.89 2.51
CA GLU A 182 11.13 -2.10 2.67
C GLU A 182 11.94 -0.80 2.62
N TYR A 183 11.31 0.32 2.29
CA TYR A 183 11.95 1.63 2.35
C TYR A 183 10.99 2.73 2.80
N GLU A 184 11.23 3.28 3.99
CA GLU A 184 10.60 4.50 4.49
C GLU A 184 11.70 5.46 4.93
N ASN A 185 11.92 6.54 4.17
CA ASN A 185 13.00 7.50 4.42
C ASN A 185 12.74 8.83 3.71
N THR A 186 13.70 9.77 3.82
CA THR A 186 13.59 11.05 3.12
C THR A 186 13.76 10.91 1.61
N TYR A 187 13.11 11.81 0.86
CA TYR A 187 13.36 11.96 -0.59
C TYR A 187 14.84 12.12 -0.91
N ALA A 188 15.57 12.92 -0.12
CA ALA A 188 17.00 13.17 -0.33
C ALA A 188 17.83 11.87 -0.24
N ASN A 189 17.51 10.99 0.72
CA ASN A 189 18.20 9.71 0.87
C ASN A 189 17.88 8.74 -0.28
N TRP A 190 16.67 8.79 -0.83
CA TRP A 190 16.31 7.99 -2.00
C TRP A 190 17.10 8.37 -3.24
N VAL A 191 17.20 9.66 -3.55
CA VAL A 191 17.91 10.13 -4.75
C VAL A 191 19.43 10.07 -4.64
N ALA A 192 19.97 10.00 -3.42
CA ALA A 192 21.41 9.91 -3.17
C ALA A 192 21.98 8.48 -3.32
N ARG A 193 21.16 7.44 -3.45
CA ARG A 193 21.59 6.03 -3.46
C ARG A 193 21.05 5.27 -4.66
N ILE A 194 21.64 4.10 -4.93
CA ILE A 194 21.12 3.15 -5.93
C ILE A 194 19.88 2.49 -5.36
N PRO A 195 18.69 2.63 -5.96
CA PRO A 195 17.44 2.14 -5.39
C PRO A 195 17.41 0.64 -5.10
N ASP A 196 18.06 -0.19 -5.92
CA ASP A 196 18.11 -1.65 -5.73
C ASP A 196 18.72 -2.07 -4.37
N GLU A 197 19.58 -1.23 -3.77
CA GLU A 197 20.18 -1.50 -2.46
C GLU A 197 19.16 -1.41 -1.31
N HIS A 198 17.99 -0.83 -1.55
CA HIS A 198 16.96 -0.62 -0.54
C HIS A 198 16.06 -1.84 -0.34
N PHE A 199 16.15 -2.84 -1.21
CA PHE A 199 15.26 -4.00 -1.21
C PHE A 199 16.02 -5.30 -0.95
N SER A 200 15.33 -6.28 -0.37
CA SER A 200 15.90 -7.57 -0.04
C SER A 200 16.15 -8.43 -1.28
N THR A 201 15.24 -8.40 -2.26
CA THR A 201 15.34 -9.11 -3.53
C THR A 201 14.33 -8.60 -4.55
N SER A 202 14.70 -8.62 -5.83
CA SER A 202 13.80 -8.22 -6.93
C SER A 202 12.61 -9.18 -7.17
N GLU A 203 12.66 -10.39 -6.61
CA GLU A 203 11.58 -11.39 -6.74
C GLU A 203 10.24 -10.87 -6.22
N TYR A 204 10.25 -9.99 -5.20
CA TYR A 204 9.05 -9.51 -4.54
C TYR A 204 8.70 -8.05 -4.83
N TYR A 205 9.33 -7.39 -5.80
CA TYR A 205 9.05 -5.98 -6.14
C TYR A 205 7.56 -5.66 -6.30
N GLY A 206 6.76 -6.58 -6.83
CA GLY A 206 5.30 -6.40 -6.91
C GLY A 206 4.57 -6.37 -5.57
N LYS A 207 5.26 -6.71 -4.47
CA LYS A 207 4.77 -6.60 -3.09
C LYS A 207 5.57 -5.61 -2.26
N ASP A 208 6.63 -5.02 -2.81
CA ASP A 208 7.38 -3.97 -2.13
C ASP A 208 6.64 -2.64 -2.23
N ALA A 209 6.70 -1.90 -1.13
CA ALA A 209 6.21 -0.54 -1.07
C ALA A 209 7.30 0.42 -0.59
N VAL A 210 7.22 1.65 -1.06
CA VAL A 210 8.12 2.75 -0.71
C VAL A 210 7.32 3.92 -0.19
N ILE A 211 7.75 4.48 0.94
CA ILE A 211 7.23 5.73 1.48
C ILE A 211 8.40 6.71 1.62
N LEU A 212 8.33 7.81 0.88
CA LEU A 212 9.29 8.89 0.98
C LEU A 212 8.67 10.07 1.71
N ASN A 213 9.42 10.67 2.62
CA ASN A 213 9.01 11.88 3.32
C ASN A 213 9.94 13.05 3.00
N GLN A 214 9.61 14.25 3.49
CA GLN A 214 10.37 15.48 3.26
C GLN A 214 10.65 15.72 1.76
N THR A 215 9.65 15.44 0.91
CA THR A 215 9.74 15.67 -0.53
C THR A 215 9.68 17.18 -0.79
N PRO A 216 10.72 17.79 -1.35
CA PRO A 216 10.73 19.23 -1.62
C PRO A 216 9.72 19.60 -2.71
N GLU A 217 9.30 20.86 -2.75
CA GLU A 217 8.28 21.32 -3.71
C GLU A 217 8.73 21.19 -5.17
N ASP A 218 10.03 21.39 -5.42
CA ASP A 218 10.70 21.26 -6.72
C ASP A 218 11.18 19.84 -7.03
N ALA A 219 10.83 18.84 -6.20
CA ALA A 219 11.21 17.45 -6.41
C ALA A 219 10.77 16.93 -7.78
N ASN A 220 11.63 16.16 -8.42
CA ASN A 220 11.30 15.43 -9.65
C ASN A 220 10.51 14.15 -9.31
N ILE A 221 9.23 14.31 -8.95
CA ILE A 221 8.32 13.21 -8.59
C ILE A 221 8.17 12.24 -9.77
N ASP A 222 8.11 12.74 -10.99
CA ASP A 222 7.93 11.90 -12.19
C ASP A 222 9.07 10.90 -12.36
N ASP A 223 10.33 11.30 -12.14
CA ASP A 223 11.47 10.39 -12.26
C ASP A 223 11.51 9.35 -11.15
N VAL A 224 11.18 9.73 -9.92
CA VAL A 224 11.10 8.79 -8.78
C VAL A 224 10.00 7.75 -9.01
N VAL A 225 8.80 8.18 -9.38
CA VAL A 225 7.67 7.29 -9.65
C VAL A 225 7.95 6.42 -10.87
N ARG A 226 8.54 6.98 -11.94
CA ARG A 226 8.93 6.21 -13.13
C ARG A 226 9.90 5.09 -12.75
N LEU A 227 10.91 5.37 -11.93
CA LEU A 227 11.87 4.38 -11.47
C LEU A 227 11.18 3.25 -10.67
N ALA A 228 10.31 3.60 -9.71
CA ALA A 228 9.55 2.63 -8.94
C ALA A 228 8.69 1.71 -9.86
N LYS A 229 8.08 2.29 -10.89
CA LYS A 229 7.29 1.53 -11.90
C LYS A 229 8.19 0.66 -12.79
N ASP A 230 9.37 1.15 -13.18
CA ASP A 230 10.31 0.38 -14.01
C ASP A 230 10.89 -0.80 -13.24
N MET A 231 11.09 -0.68 -11.94
CA MET A 231 11.41 -1.77 -11.03
C MET A 231 10.22 -2.73 -10.84
N GLY A 232 9.00 -2.28 -11.01
CA GLY A 232 7.79 -3.06 -10.79
C GLY A 232 7.30 -3.06 -9.35
N LEU A 233 7.62 -2.01 -8.56
CA LEU A 233 7.18 -1.90 -7.17
C LEU A 233 5.65 -1.87 -7.05
N GLY A 234 5.14 -2.56 -6.03
CA GLY A 234 3.70 -2.71 -5.81
C GLY A 234 3.00 -1.42 -5.39
N ALA A 235 3.67 -0.57 -4.59
CA ALA A 235 3.12 0.71 -4.16
C ALA A 235 4.19 1.74 -3.85
N ILE A 236 3.83 3.05 -3.96
CA ILE A 236 4.71 4.16 -3.63
C ILE A 236 3.90 5.32 -3.05
N TYR A 237 4.52 6.10 -2.19
CA TYR A 237 4.05 7.43 -1.78
C TYR A 237 5.22 8.38 -1.54
N LEU A 238 5.00 9.67 -1.80
CA LEU A 238 5.91 10.76 -1.50
C LEU A 238 5.15 11.82 -0.71
N ALA A 239 5.51 12.00 0.57
CA ALA A 239 4.96 13.03 1.45
C ALA A 239 5.85 14.28 1.47
N SER A 240 5.28 15.47 1.59
CA SER A 240 6.04 16.71 1.72
C SER A 240 6.59 16.94 3.13
N ASP A 241 5.99 16.32 4.15
CA ASP A 241 6.34 16.39 5.56
C ASP A 241 6.82 15.02 6.11
N ASP A 242 7.28 15.00 7.34
CA ASP A 242 7.79 13.82 8.03
C ASP A 242 6.75 13.15 8.95
N ASN A 243 5.61 13.81 9.16
CA ASN A 243 4.53 13.33 10.03
C ASN A 243 3.25 12.92 9.26
N TYR A 244 3.30 12.99 7.92
CA TYR A 244 2.21 12.57 7.02
C TYR A 244 0.88 13.32 7.23
N MET A 245 0.95 14.57 7.69
CA MET A 245 -0.22 15.43 7.89
C MET A 245 -0.57 16.25 6.64
N SER A 246 0.36 16.36 5.68
CA SER A 246 0.18 17.10 4.43
C SER A 246 -0.17 16.15 3.27
N LEU A 247 -1.18 16.52 2.49
CA LEU A 247 -1.61 15.78 1.30
C LEU A 247 -1.27 16.51 -0.02
N THR A 248 -0.43 17.52 0.03
CA THR A 248 -0.14 18.42 -1.10
C THR A 248 0.52 17.72 -2.30
N THR A 249 1.26 16.65 -2.05
CA THR A 249 1.93 15.86 -3.10
C THR A 249 1.05 14.83 -3.78
N VAL A 250 -0.07 14.43 -3.15
CA VAL A 250 -0.96 13.36 -3.65
C VAL A 250 -1.35 13.53 -5.11
N PRO A 251 -1.80 14.72 -5.59
CA PRO A 251 -2.17 14.89 -6.99
C PRO A 251 -0.99 14.66 -7.95
N LYS A 252 0.19 15.18 -7.62
CA LYS A 252 1.40 15.02 -8.44
C LYS A 252 1.81 13.54 -8.52
N VAL A 253 1.81 12.83 -7.39
CA VAL A 253 2.15 11.39 -7.34
C VAL A 253 1.12 10.56 -8.10
N ALA A 254 -0.18 10.84 -7.96
CA ALA A 254 -1.24 10.14 -8.67
C ALA A 254 -1.12 10.31 -10.19
N VAL A 255 -0.86 11.53 -10.66
CA VAL A 255 -0.59 11.80 -12.09
C VAL A 255 0.60 11.01 -12.58
N ALA A 256 1.73 11.04 -11.87
CA ALA A 256 2.95 10.31 -12.25
C ALA A 256 2.73 8.79 -12.30
N VAL A 257 1.98 8.23 -11.35
CA VAL A 257 1.62 6.79 -11.35
C VAL A 257 0.69 6.46 -12.53
N ALA A 258 -0.26 7.34 -12.88
CA ALA A 258 -1.20 7.14 -13.99
C ALA A 258 -0.53 7.15 -15.37
N GLN A 259 0.58 7.84 -15.54
CA GLN A 259 1.27 7.94 -16.83
C GLN A 259 1.69 6.57 -17.36
N ASN A 260 1.26 6.22 -18.56
CA ASN A 260 1.62 4.96 -19.21
C ASN A 260 3.07 4.94 -19.71
N ARG A 261 3.72 3.77 -19.67
CA ARG A 261 5.10 3.50 -20.12
C ARG A 261 5.39 3.82 -21.61
N SER A 262 4.40 4.23 -22.42
CA SER A 262 4.50 4.22 -23.89
C SER A 262 5.30 5.35 -24.54
N ALA A 263 5.90 6.29 -23.83
CA ALA A 263 6.48 7.50 -24.44
C ALA A 263 8.01 7.54 -24.63
N ARG A 264 8.82 6.59 -24.14
CA ARG A 264 10.31 6.73 -24.22
C ARG A 264 11.10 5.49 -24.66
N ARG A 265 10.64 4.74 -25.67
CA ARG A 265 11.52 3.85 -26.44
C ARG A 265 12.12 4.49 -27.71
N ARG A 266 12.20 5.82 -27.80
CA ARG A 266 12.86 6.52 -28.91
C ARG A 266 13.94 7.44 -28.36
N GLY A 267 15.17 6.97 -28.26
CA GLY A 267 16.28 7.86 -28.01
C GLY A 267 17.52 7.28 -27.34
N HIS A 268 17.86 6.02 -27.55
CA HIS A 268 19.24 5.57 -27.36
C HIS A 268 19.65 4.73 -28.55
N SER A 269 19.88 5.44 -29.66
CA SER A 269 20.72 4.93 -30.74
C SER A 269 21.88 5.90 -30.88
N ARG A 270 23.05 5.38 -30.61
CA ARG A 270 24.37 5.88 -31.01
C ARG A 270 24.88 7.16 -30.35
N TYR A 271 25.83 7.04 -29.44
CA TYR A 271 27.22 7.38 -29.79
C TYR A 271 28.16 6.50 -28.93
#